data_b018e6c6420d73a0b76c292c9c43350c
#
_entry.id   b018e6c6420d73a0b76c292c9c43350c
#
_cell.length_a   1.000
_cell.length_b   1.000
_cell.length_c   1.000
_cell.angle_alpha   90.00
_cell.angle_beta   90.00
_cell.angle_gamma   90.00
#
_symmetry.space_group_name_H-M   'P 1'
#
loop_
_entity.id
_entity.type
_entity.pdbx_description
1 polymer ?
#
loop_
_entity_poly.entity_id
_entity_poly.type
_entity_poly.pdbx_seq_one_letter_code
_entity_poly.pdbx_strand_id
1 'polypeptide(L)'
;MDQTDYISELSKCIRCGSCKAYCPTYDEALTETMGARGRLTLLRGLMTQQLEPSPALKDHIFSCILCGACENLCAPRIDITEAIYHGRSLLGAQDRRMRYLRHLMRFFFRRPMLGFKAARTLQQLGVAPQKMFALLSSPYQWALGGKTVFAECKGTMPFQMTIPQGTLRNDQQVYKPEKKIGRIALFTGCSTNYLFPHLGISLINVLLHLGYEVVLPKGEVCCGAPFRSFGFEDDAAELARKNQDVFGKLNAEAILSLCPTCVLSIKTHYPRLTGQTLRNVMDVPSFLLNRLESNRLLPIRHIRSATYHDPCHLNYSLGIRKEPRELIRMTGLELRDAEGEGCCGFGGLFSLHHRGISQNLLHRRADTYVRTGADAVITSCAGCMLQLSAGIKDRPVFHLIELLEEAICDEGT
;
A
#
# COMPACT_ATOMS: atom_id res chain seq x y z
N MET A 1 12.63 -15.48 -13.20
CA MET A 1 11.91 -16.06 -14.36
C MET A 1 12.44 -15.34 -15.60
N ASP A 2 12.79 -16.08 -16.63
CA ASP A 2 13.13 -15.48 -17.93
C ASP A 2 11.84 -15.22 -18.77
N GLN A 3 11.98 -14.67 -19.96
CA GLN A 3 10.83 -14.36 -20.82
C GLN A 3 10.05 -15.62 -21.23
N THR A 4 10.71 -16.75 -21.38
CA THR A 4 10.11 -18.04 -21.75
C THR A 4 9.24 -18.55 -20.61
N ASP A 5 9.70 -18.42 -19.37
CA ASP A 5 8.93 -18.76 -18.17
C ASP A 5 7.62 -17.95 -18.08
N TYR A 6 7.68 -16.64 -18.36
CA TYR A 6 6.47 -15.80 -18.36
C TYR A 6 5.49 -16.17 -19.48
N ILE A 7 5.97 -16.48 -20.68
CA ILE A 7 5.08 -16.94 -21.78
C ILE A 7 4.41 -18.26 -21.39
N SER A 8 5.13 -19.18 -20.78
CA SER A 8 4.58 -20.44 -20.26
C SER A 8 3.52 -20.19 -19.21
N GLU A 9 3.80 -19.31 -18.22
CA GLU A 9 2.86 -18.93 -17.18
C GLU A 9 1.57 -18.34 -17.75
N LEU A 10 1.68 -17.38 -18.68
CA LEU A 10 0.53 -16.76 -19.35
C LEU A 10 -0.29 -17.74 -20.19
N SER A 11 0.34 -18.81 -20.70
CA SER A 11 -0.33 -19.84 -21.52
C SER A 11 -1.23 -20.77 -20.70
N LYS A 12 -1.12 -20.79 -19.37
CA LYS A 12 -2.05 -21.50 -18.48
C LYS A 12 -3.46 -20.91 -18.48
N CYS A 13 -3.66 -19.72 -19.04
CA CYS A 13 -4.93 -19.03 -19.01
C CYS A 13 -6.01 -19.73 -19.85
N ILE A 14 -6.99 -20.33 -19.18
CA ILE A 14 -8.15 -21.01 -19.81
C ILE A 14 -9.26 -20.05 -20.25
N ARG A 15 -9.06 -18.73 -20.15
CA ARG A 15 -9.96 -17.65 -20.56
C ARG A 15 -11.36 -17.67 -19.91
N CYS A 16 -11.54 -18.29 -18.75
CA CYS A 16 -12.84 -18.41 -18.05
C CYS A 16 -13.47 -17.07 -17.65
N GLY A 17 -12.68 -16.01 -17.45
CA GLY A 17 -13.18 -14.68 -17.09
C GLY A 17 -13.40 -14.43 -15.60
N SER A 18 -13.22 -15.40 -14.70
CA SER A 18 -13.42 -15.25 -13.25
C SER A 18 -12.61 -14.10 -12.64
N CYS A 19 -11.42 -13.81 -13.17
CA CYS A 19 -10.56 -12.73 -12.73
C CYS A 19 -11.16 -11.31 -12.93
N LYS A 20 -12.29 -11.18 -13.63
CA LYS A 20 -13.00 -9.91 -13.82
C LYS A 20 -13.93 -9.57 -12.66
N ALA A 21 -14.44 -10.57 -11.94
CA ALA A 21 -15.50 -10.41 -10.93
C ALA A 21 -15.16 -9.40 -9.83
N TYR A 22 -13.88 -9.31 -9.43
CA TYR A 22 -13.42 -8.34 -8.42
C TYR A 22 -12.35 -7.39 -8.97
N CYS A 23 -12.26 -7.24 -10.29
CA CYS A 23 -11.27 -6.34 -10.88
C CYS A 23 -11.79 -4.89 -10.86
N PRO A 24 -11.22 -4.00 -10.01
CA PRO A 24 -11.77 -2.65 -9.85
C PRO A 24 -11.68 -1.81 -11.13
N THR A 25 -10.65 -2.03 -11.95
CA THR A 25 -10.52 -1.28 -13.21
C THR A 25 -11.38 -1.84 -14.33
N TYR A 26 -11.73 -3.11 -14.30
CA TYR A 26 -12.72 -3.69 -15.21
C TYR A 26 -14.12 -3.17 -14.89
N ASP A 27 -14.48 -3.15 -13.61
CA ASP A 27 -15.76 -2.66 -13.11
C ASP A 27 -16.06 -1.20 -13.53
N GLU A 28 -15.01 -0.36 -13.57
CA GLU A 28 -15.18 1.03 -13.98
C GLU A 28 -15.25 1.22 -15.49
N ALA A 29 -14.46 0.47 -16.25
CA ALA A 29 -14.33 0.70 -17.69
C ALA A 29 -15.17 -0.24 -18.55
N LEU A 30 -15.60 -1.40 -18.02
CA LEU A 30 -16.35 -2.47 -18.67
C LEU A 30 -15.70 -2.94 -20.00
N THR A 31 -14.40 -2.73 -20.16
CA THR A 31 -13.65 -3.16 -21.35
C THR A 31 -12.68 -4.26 -21.00
N GLU A 32 -12.50 -5.21 -21.90
CA GLU A 32 -11.65 -6.39 -21.66
C GLU A 32 -10.20 -6.02 -21.36
N THR A 33 -9.68 -4.99 -22.03
CA THR A 33 -8.30 -4.51 -21.85
C THR A 33 -8.03 -3.89 -20.47
N MET A 34 -9.08 -3.47 -19.77
CA MET A 34 -9.00 -2.96 -18.40
C MET A 34 -9.15 -4.05 -17.33
N GLY A 35 -9.44 -5.29 -17.76
CA GLY A 35 -9.50 -6.48 -16.90
C GLY A 35 -8.20 -7.29 -16.91
N ALA A 36 -8.02 -8.17 -15.92
CA ALA A 36 -6.83 -9.01 -15.82
C ALA A 36 -6.63 -9.91 -17.05
N ARG A 37 -7.68 -10.60 -17.52
CA ARG A 37 -7.63 -11.48 -18.70
C ARG A 37 -7.16 -10.74 -19.95
N GLY A 38 -7.71 -9.57 -20.22
CA GLY A 38 -7.31 -8.76 -21.37
C GLY A 38 -5.84 -8.33 -21.27
N ARG A 39 -5.40 -7.90 -20.09
CA ARG A 39 -4.00 -7.55 -19.86
C ARG A 39 -3.05 -8.74 -20.07
N LEU A 40 -3.41 -9.95 -19.61
CA LEU A 40 -2.62 -11.16 -19.89
C LEU A 40 -2.50 -11.43 -21.38
N THR A 41 -3.59 -11.25 -22.14
CA THR A 41 -3.58 -11.40 -23.61
C THR A 41 -2.68 -10.38 -24.29
N LEU A 42 -2.75 -9.11 -23.86
CA LEU A 42 -1.87 -8.04 -24.36
C LEU A 42 -0.40 -8.32 -24.04
N LEU A 43 -0.09 -8.75 -22.83
CA LEU A 43 1.26 -9.09 -22.41
C LEU A 43 1.81 -10.30 -23.19
N ARG A 44 1.00 -11.31 -23.41
CA ARG A 44 1.39 -12.45 -24.24
C ARG A 44 1.72 -11.99 -25.65
N GLY A 45 0.86 -11.16 -26.28
CA GLY A 45 1.13 -10.60 -27.60
C GLY A 45 2.42 -9.78 -27.68
N LEU A 46 2.70 -8.99 -26.62
CA LEU A 46 3.96 -8.25 -26.50
C LEU A 46 5.18 -9.18 -26.40
N MET A 47 5.13 -10.18 -25.53
CA MET A 47 6.24 -11.11 -25.30
C MET A 47 6.50 -12.04 -26.48
N THR A 48 5.46 -12.39 -27.25
CA THR A 48 5.58 -13.19 -28.48
C THR A 48 5.82 -12.34 -29.73
N GLN A 49 6.07 -11.04 -29.59
CA GLN A 49 6.30 -10.08 -30.68
C GLN A 49 5.14 -9.98 -31.71
N GLN A 50 3.93 -10.39 -31.31
CA GLN A 50 2.70 -10.20 -32.10
C GLN A 50 2.13 -8.79 -31.93
N LEU A 51 2.52 -8.09 -30.86
CA LEU A 51 2.16 -6.71 -30.59
C LEU A 51 3.43 -5.89 -30.34
N GLU A 52 3.48 -4.70 -30.91
CA GLU A 52 4.55 -3.74 -30.62
C GLU A 52 4.18 -2.84 -29.43
N PRO A 53 5.19 -2.34 -28.69
CA PRO A 53 4.98 -1.33 -27.68
C PRO A 53 4.28 -0.09 -28.24
N SER A 54 3.13 0.27 -27.66
CA SER A 54 2.38 1.46 -28.05
C SER A 54 1.91 2.23 -26.81
N PRO A 55 1.57 3.54 -26.93
CA PRO A 55 1.03 4.31 -25.82
C PRO A 55 -0.25 3.68 -25.23
N ALA A 56 -1.12 3.14 -26.08
CA ALA A 56 -2.36 2.49 -25.64
C ALA A 56 -2.07 1.19 -24.86
N LEU A 57 -1.16 0.34 -25.38
CA LEU A 57 -0.72 -0.87 -24.67
C LEU A 57 -0.13 -0.53 -23.29
N LYS A 58 0.73 0.49 -23.24
CA LYS A 58 1.33 0.98 -22.01
C LYS A 58 0.26 1.45 -21.02
N ASP A 59 -0.71 2.25 -21.46
CA ASP A 59 -1.80 2.74 -20.62
C ASP A 59 -2.62 1.58 -20.02
N HIS A 60 -3.00 0.59 -20.81
CA HIS A 60 -3.72 -0.59 -20.34
C HIS A 60 -2.95 -1.42 -19.30
N ILE A 61 -1.64 -1.57 -19.46
CA ILE A 61 -0.82 -2.33 -18.49
C ILE A 61 -0.57 -1.52 -17.21
N PHE A 62 -0.37 -0.20 -17.32
CA PHE A 62 -0.16 0.67 -16.17
C PHE A 62 -1.46 1.03 -15.44
N SER A 63 -2.63 0.85 -16.06
CA SER A 63 -3.93 1.02 -15.38
C SER A 63 -4.28 -0.13 -14.41
N CYS A 64 -3.45 -1.17 -14.27
CA CYS A 64 -3.63 -2.16 -13.21
C CYS A 64 -3.25 -1.58 -11.84
N ILE A 65 -4.12 -1.72 -10.84
CA ILE A 65 -3.88 -1.28 -9.45
C ILE A 65 -2.91 -2.20 -8.70
N LEU A 66 -2.62 -3.41 -9.24
CA LEU A 66 -1.80 -4.45 -8.60
C LEU A 66 -2.40 -4.96 -7.27
N CYS A 67 -3.71 -4.97 -7.15
CA CYS A 67 -4.43 -5.32 -5.90
C CYS A 67 -4.41 -6.82 -5.56
N GLY A 68 -4.11 -7.71 -6.52
CA GLY A 68 -4.07 -9.16 -6.31
C GLY A 68 -5.45 -9.87 -6.33
N ALA A 69 -6.58 -9.16 -6.40
CA ALA A 69 -7.92 -9.77 -6.34
C ALA A 69 -8.15 -10.83 -7.42
N CYS A 70 -7.61 -10.62 -8.62
CA CYS A 70 -7.76 -11.54 -9.75
C CYS A 70 -7.06 -12.90 -9.53
N GLU A 71 -6.00 -12.95 -8.73
CA GLU A 71 -5.25 -14.18 -8.44
C GLU A 71 -6.03 -15.12 -7.54
N ASN A 72 -6.79 -14.59 -6.57
CA ASN A 72 -7.63 -15.39 -5.68
C ASN A 72 -8.75 -16.13 -6.42
N LEU A 73 -9.18 -15.62 -7.58
CA LEU A 73 -10.23 -16.20 -8.39
C LEU A 73 -9.70 -17.02 -9.57
N CYS A 74 -8.40 -17.05 -9.76
CA CYS A 74 -7.79 -17.71 -10.90
C CYS A 74 -7.72 -19.23 -10.67
N ALA A 75 -8.55 -20.01 -11.34
CA ALA A 75 -8.53 -21.48 -11.22
C ALA A 75 -7.17 -22.09 -11.58
N PRO A 76 -6.49 -21.69 -12.68
CA PRO A 76 -5.12 -22.14 -12.96
C PRO A 76 -4.04 -21.52 -12.08
N ARG A 77 -4.39 -20.60 -11.15
CA ARG A 77 -3.48 -19.92 -10.22
C ARG A 77 -2.30 -19.24 -10.91
N ILE A 78 -2.60 -18.50 -11.99
CA ILE A 78 -1.61 -17.71 -12.71
C ILE A 78 -1.14 -16.56 -11.80
N ASP A 79 0.18 -16.32 -11.80
CA ASP A 79 0.80 -15.19 -11.10
C ASP A 79 0.60 -13.89 -11.91
N ILE A 80 -0.63 -13.36 -11.85
CA ILE A 80 -1.09 -12.27 -12.71
C ILE A 80 -0.36 -10.97 -12.40
N THR A 81 -0.18 -10.66 -11.12
CA THR A 81 0.50 -9.42 -10.72
C THR A 81 1.96 -9.43 -11.09
N GLU A 82 2.62 -10.59 -11.02
CA GLU A 82 4.00 -10.75 -11.46
C GLU A 82 4.14 -10.52 -12.96
N ALA A 83 3.25 -11.09 -13.77
CA ALA A 83 3.21 -10.85 -15.20
C ALA A 83 3.02 -9.35 -15.55
N ILE A 84 2.19 -8.63 -14.78
CA ILE A 84 2.03 -7.18 -14.95
C ILE A 84 3.32 -6.42 -14.59
N TYR A 85 4.01 -6.78 -13.50
CA TYR A 85 5.29 -6.18 -13.13
C TYR A 85 6.32 -6.36 -14.26
N HIS A 86 6.46 -7.59 -14.77
CA HIS A 86 7.36 -7.88 -15.88
C HIS A 86 6.98 -7.10 -17.15
N GLY A 87 5.69 -7.07 -17.52
CA GLY A 87 5.21 -6.29 -18.64
C GLY A 87 5.51 -4.78 -18.52
N ARG A 88 5.42 -4.22 -17.33
CA ARG A 88 5.81 -2.83 -17.05
C ARG A 88 7.32 -2.62 -17.23
N SER A 89 8.13 -3.60 -16.82
CA SER A 89 9.58 -3.55 -17.03
C SER A 89 9.93 -3.55 -18.50
N LEU A 90 9.34 -4.42 -19.31
CA LEU A 90 9.53 -4.48 -20.75
C LEU A 90 9.13 -3.16 -21.44
N LEU A 91 7.95 -2.63 -21.13
CA LEU A 91 7.44 -1.39 -21.70
C LEU A 91 8.21 -0.14 -21.24
N GLY A 92 8.82 -0.18 -20.05
CA GLY A 92 9.61 0.91 -19.50
C GLY A 92 11.05 0.96 -19.97
N ALA A 93 11.65 -0.18 -20.33
CA ALA A 93 13.08 -0.28 -20.62
C ALA A 93 13.55 0.60 -21.80
N GLN A 94 12.74 0.69 -22.86
CA GLN A 94 13.06 1.44 -24.08
C GLN A 94 12.54 2.89 -24.05
N ASP A 95 11.71 3.25 -23.10
CA ASP A 95 11.07 4.55 -23.05
C ASP A 95 11.97 5.60 -22.37
N ARG A 96 12.36 6.65 -23.13
CA ARG A 96 13.18 7.76 -22.62
C ARG A 96 12.51 8.50 -21.45
N ARG A 97 11.17 8.62 -21.46
CA ARG A 97 10.40 9.28 -20.40
C ARG A 97 10.45 8.47 -19.12
N MET A 98 10.34 7.14 -19.24
CA MET A 98 10.47 6.23 -18.09
C MET A 98 11.88 6.26 -17.50
N ARG A 99 12.92 6.38 -18.32
CA ARG A 99 14.30 6.56 -17.83
C ARG A 99 14.46 7.85 -17.03
N TYR A 100 13.90 8.96 -17.50
CA TYR A 100 13.90 10.23 -16.77
C TYR A 100 13.17 10.08 -15.44
N LEU A 101 11.97 9.47 -15.43
CA LEU A 101 11.22 9.18 -14.23
C LEU A 101 12.01 8.32 -13.24
N ARG A 102 12.71 7.29 -13.72
CA ARG A 102 13.59 6.44 -12.90
C ARG A 102 14.66 7.26 -12.20
N HIS A 103 15.33 8.17 -12.89
CA HIS A 103 16.33 9.06 -12.28
C HIS A 103 15.73 9.98 -11.23
N LEU A 104 14.58 10.56 -11.50
CA LEU A 104 13.87 11.41 -10.56
C LEU A 104 13.46 10.64 -9.31
N MET A 105 12.89 9.45 -9.46
CA MET A 105 12.54 8.57 -8.35
C MET A 105 13.77 8.19 -7.53
N ARG A 106 14.88 7.81 -8.17
CA ARG A 106 16.15 7.53 -7.48
C ARG A 106 16.61 8.70 -6.63
N PHE A 107 16.53 9.92 -7.15
CA PHE A 107 16.91 11.13 -6.40
C PHE A 107 16.06 11.29 -5.15
N PHE A 108 14.72 11.24 -5.28
CA PHE A 108 13.79 11.42 -4.16
C PHE A 108 13.85 10.29 -3.13
N PHE A 109 13.87 9.04 -3.57
CA PHE A 109 13.87 7.89 -2.65
C PHE A 109 15.23 7.63 -1.97
N ARG A 110 16.34 8.09 -2.56
CA ARG A 110 17.65 8.09 -1.87
C ARG A 110 17.79 9.21 -0.86
N ARG A 111 17.03 10.28 -1.00
CA ARG A 111 17.08 11.48 -0.13
C ARG A 111 15.66 11.91 0.29
N PRO A 112 14.87 11.03 0.90
CA PRO A 112 13.46 11.32 1.20
C PRO A 112 13.32 12.54 2.12
N MET A 113 14.24 12.73 3.07
CA MET A 113 14.26 13.90 3.97
C MET A 113 14.29 15.22 3.22
N LEU A 114 15.03 15.33 2.10
CA LEU A 114 15.07 16.56 1.32
C LEU A 114 13.73 16.83 0.64
N GLY A 115 13.12 15.80 0.06
CA GLY A 115 11.80 15.91 -0.57
C GLY A 115 10.73 16.34 0.42
N PHE A 116 10.67 15.72 1.59
CA PHE A 116 9.71 16.06 2.64
C PHE A 116 9.99 17.43 3.28
N LYS A 117 11.26 17.84 3.48
CA LYS A 117 11.60 19.20 3.94
C LYS A 117 11.15 20.24 2.92
N ALA A 118 11.46 20.05 1.63
CA ALA A 118 11.04 20.99 0.57
C ALA A 118 9.50 21.09 0.50
N ALA A 119 8.80 19.96 0.56
CA ALA A 119 7.34 19.92 0.57
C ALA A 119 6.75 20.68 1.78
N ARG A 120 7.35 20.52 2.97
CA ARG A 120 6.95 21.24 4.18
C ARG A 120 7.18 22.75 4.04
N THR A 121 8.33 23.16 3.53
CA THR A 121 8.63 24.58 3.32
C THR A 121 7.63 25.22 2.35
N LEU A 122 7.28 24.55 1.25
CA LEU A 122 6.27 25.00 0.31
C LEU A 122 4.89 25.13 0.99
N GLN A 123 4.53 24.21 1.86
CA GLN A 123 3.28 24.27 2.63
C GLN A 123 3.28 25.47 3.59
N GLN A 124 4.39 25.74 4.28
CA GLN A 124 4.56 26.89 5.17
C GLN A 124 4.49 28.22 4.41
N LEU A 125 4.94 28.25 3.16
CA LEU A 125 4.82 29.40 2.25
C LEU A 125 3.41 29.54 1.63
N GLY A 126 2.41 28.80 2.12
CA GLY A 126 1.03 28.88 1.65
C GLY A 126 0.76 28.20 0.31
N VAL A 127 1.71 27.41 -0.20
CA VAL A 127 1.46 26.61 -1.41
C VAL A 127 0.48 25.50 -1.04
N ALA A 128 -0.73 25.57 -1.59
CA ALA A 128 -1.76 24.59 -1.33
C ALA A 128 -1.24 23.15 -1.62
N PRO A 129 -1.50 22.16 -0.74
CA PRO A 129 -1.07 20.76 -0.92
C PRO A 129 -1.41 20.20 -2.31
N GLN A 130 -2.52 20.65 -2.87
CA GLN A 130 -3.00 20.31 -4.21
C GLN A 130 -2.03 20.74 -5.34
N LYS A 131 -1.48 21.97 -5.26
CA LYS A 131 -0.50 22.48 -6.24
C LYS A 131 0.84 21.75 -6.10
N MET A 132 1.25 21.51 -4.88
CA MET A 132 2.48 20.76 -4.58
C MET A 132 2.39 19.31 -5.11
N PHE A 133 1.26 18.68 -4.90
CA PHE A 133 1.02 17.32 -5.37
C PHE A 133 0.93 17.23 -6.90
N ALA A 134 0.32 18.23 -7.53
CA ALA A 134 0.29 18.37 -8.99
C ALA A 134 1.70 18.51 -9.58
N LEU A 135 2.56 19.30 -8.96
CA LEU A 135 3.97 19.44 -9.34
C LEU A 135 4.72 18.10 -9.22
N LEU A 136 4.53 17.37 -8.13
CA LEU A 136 5.16 16.06 -7.90
C LEU A 136 4.63 14.97 -8.83
N SER A 137 3.36 15.04 -9.25
CA SER A 137 2.74 14.04 -10.13
C SER A 137 3.00 14.30 -11.62
N SER A 138 3.30 15.53 -12.01
CA SER A 138 3.53 15.91 -13.42
C SER A 138 4.58 15.03 -14.14
N PRO A 139 5.75 14.73 -13.56
CA PRO A 139 6.73 13.84 -14.20
C PRO A 139 6.19 12.42 -14.44
N TYR A 140 5.38 11.91 -13.52
CA TYR A 140 4.78 10.57 -13.65
C TYR A 140 3.75 10.52 -14.78
N GLN A 141 2.88 11.53 -14.85
CA GLN A 141 1.88 11.65 -15.92
C GLN A 141 2.55 11.79 -17.28
N TRP A 142 3.57 12.64 -17.37
CA TRP A 142 4.35 12.80 -18.59
C TRP A 142 5.05 11.50 -19.03
N ALA A 143 5.67 10.78 -18.09
CA ALA A 143 6.36 9.52 -18.35
C ALA A 143 5.42 8.41 -18.86
N LEU A 144 4.17 8.42 -18.41
CA LEU A 144 3.16 7.44 -18.82
C LEU A 144 2.37 7.86 -20.08
N GLY A 145 2.70 9.02 -20.67
CA GLY A 145 2.07 9.49 -21.90
C GLY A 145 0.74 10.21 -21.72
N GLY A 146 0.33 10.45 -20.45
CA GLY A 146 -0.87 11.24 -20.14
C GLY A 146 -0.69 12.71 -20.50
N LYS A 147 -1.77 13.37 -20.93
CA LYS A 147 -1.80 14.83 -21.01
C LYS A 147 -1.63 15.41 -19.61
N THR A 148 -0.89 16.50 -19.47
CA THR A 148 -0.72 17.18 -18.19
C THR A 148 -2.10 17.64 -17.69
N VAL A 149 -2.54 17.07 -16.58
CA VAL A 149 -3.90 17.24 -15.99
C VAL A 149 -4.17 18.66 -15.46
N PHE A 150 -3.28 19.62 -15.71
CA PHE A 150 -3.51 21.01 -15.32
C PHE A 150 -4.75 21.64 -15.98
N ALA A 151 -5.20 21.12 -17.13
CA ALA A 151 -6.30 21.74 -17.90
C ALA A 151 -7.70 21.20 -17.55
N GLU A 152 -7.83 20.01 -16.97
CA GLU A 152 -9.16 19.34 -16.83
C GLU A 152 -9.60 19.09 -15.38
N CYS A 153 -8.77 19.37 -14.37
CA CYS A 153 -9.14 19.10 -12.98
C CYS A 153 -9.85 20.29 -12.32
N LYS A 154 -11.13 20.47 -12.60
CA LYS A 154 -12.03 21.35 -11.81
C LYS A 154 -12.45 20.73 -10.46
N GLY A 155 -11.98 19.55 -10.11
CA GLY A 155 -12.27 18.89 -8.82
C GLY A 155 -11.15 19.08 -7.80
N THR A 156 -11.49 19.27 -6.54
CA THR A 156 -10.56 19.28 -5.41
C THR A 156 -9.81 17.95 -5.34
N MET A 157 -8.48 18.01 -5.15
CA MET A 157 -7.68 16.81 -4.88
C MET A 157 -8.21 16.15 -3.61
N PRO A 158 -8.32 14.82 -3.57
CA PRO A 158 -8.81 14.12 -2.39
C PRO A 158 -7.91 14.29 -1.16
N PHE A 159 -6.70 14.80 -1.33
CA PHE A 159 -5.71 14.87 -0.26
C PHE A 159 -5.59 16.27 0.34
N GLN A 160 -6.26 16.50 1.45
CA GLN A 160 -5.91 17.56 2.39
C GLN A 160 -4.90 16.99 3.40
N MET A 161 -3.68 16.70 2.94
CA MET A 161 -2.66 16.15 3.81
C MET A 161 -1.75 17.26 4.31
N THR A 162 -1.72 17.45 5.62
CA THR A 162 -0.69 18.25 6.28
C THR A 162 0.55 17.39 6.45
N ILE A 163 1.69 17.85 5.93
CA ILE A 163 2.95 17.14 6.11
C ILE A 163 3.39 17.31 7.56
N PRO A 164 3.62 16.23 8.30
CA PRO A 164 3.99 16.29 9.72
C PRO A 164 5.27 17.09 9.96
N GLN A 165 5.38 17.73 11.12
CA GLN A 165 6.57 18.50 11.49
C GLN A 165 7.80 17.65 11.78
N GLY A 166 7.64 16.34 12.02
CA GLY A 166 8.70 15.39 12.32
C GLY A 166 8.68 14.14 11.44
N THR A 167 9.69 13.34 11.59
CA THR A 167 9.75 11.97 11.06
C THR A 167 9.84 11.02 12.24
N LEU A 168 9.27 9.82 12.13
CA LEU A 168 9.33 8.83 13.20
C LEU A 168 10.80 8.43 13.49
N ARG A 169 11.62 8.32 12.45
CA ARG A 169 12.98 7.84 12.53
C ARG A 169 13.96 8.83 11.91
N ASN A 170 14.91 9.33 12.72
CA ASN A 170 16.04 10.13 12.26
C ASN A 170 17.36 9.35 12.29
N ASP A 171 17.51 8.39 13.24
CA ASP A 171 18.66 7.50 13.41
C ASP A 171 18.18 6.15 13.98
N GLN A 172 19.12 5.28 14.40
CA GLN A 172 18.78 4.09 15.16
C GLN A 172 18.15 4.47 16.50
N GLN A 173 17.01 3.86 16.79
CA GLN A 173 16.29 4.07 18.04
C GLN A 173 15.92 2.72 18.64
N VAL A 174 15.98 2.64 19.97
CA VAL A 174 15.58 1.47 20.73
C VAL A 174 14.69 1.95 21.88
N TYR A 175 13.44 1.50 21.86
CA TYR A 175 12.46 1.75 22.91
C TYR A 175 12.39 0.54 23.82
N LYS A 176 12.49 0.75 25.12
CA LYS A 176 12.53 -0.32 26.12
C LYS A 176 11.27 -0.31 26.99
N PRO A 177 10.61 -1.47 27.14
CA PRO A 177 9.50 -1.62 28.08
C PRO A 177 10.03 -1.69 29.51
N GLU A 178 9.16 -1.54 30.51
CA GLU A 178 9.51 -1.74 31.91
C GLU A 178 10.00 -3.17 32.17
N LYS A 179 9.23 -4.15 31.67
CA LYS A 179 9.57 -5.57 31.76
C LYS A 179 9.67 -6.15 30.34
N LYS A 180 10.89 -6.52 29.94
CA LYS A 180 11.14 -7.07 28.61
C LYS A 180 10.80 -8.55 28.53
N ILE A 181 9.93 -8.91 27.55
CA ILE A 181 9.61 -10.31 27.19
C ILE A 181 10.19 -10.73 25.84
N GLY A 182 10.43 -9.78 24.92
CA GLY A 182 10.96 -10.06 23.60
C GLY A 182 11.50 -8.79 22.92
N ARG A 183 11.91 -8.92 21.66
CA ARG A 183 12.39 -7.82 20.82
C ARG A 183 11.75 -7.86 19.47
N ILE A 184 11.21 -6.71 19.03
CA ILE A 184 10.57 -6.50 17.73
C ILE A 184 11.37 -5.47 16.94
N ALA A 185 11.61 -5.73 15.65
CA ALA A 185 12.10 -4.72 14.72
C ALA A 185 10.91 -4.09 13.99
N LEU A 186 10.88 -2.77 13.89
CA LEU A 186 9.83 -2.07 13.16
C LEU A 186 10.35 -1.61 11.80
N PHE A 187 9.75 -2.13 10.74
CA PHE A 187 9.92 -1.61 9.38
C PHE A 187 8.93 -0.47 9.16
N THR A 188 9.41 0.76 9.26
CA THR A 188 8.56 1.96 9.19
C THR A 188 8.06 2.24 7.78
N GLY A 189 8.87 1.98 6.78
CA GLY A 189 8.58 2.35 5.40
C GLY A 189 8.44 3.86 5.21
N CYS A 190 8.03 4.26 4.01
CA CYS A 190 7.88 5.69 3.69
C CYS A 190 6.59 6.31 4.28
N SER A 191 5.48 5.57 4.34
CA SER A 191 4.20 6.09 4.85
C SER A 191 4.26 6.37 6.34
N THR A 192 4.65 5.39 7.15
CA THR A 192 4.72 5.54 8.61
C THR A 192 5.82 6.51 9.03
N ASN A 193 6.98 6.49 8.34
CA ASN A 193 8.08 7.36 8.75
C ASN A 193 7.85 8.85 8.43
N TYR A 194 7.21 9.16 7.29
CA TYR A 194 7.17 10.53 6.78
C TYR A 194 5.77 11.13 6.72
N LEU A 195 4.72 10.32 6.53
CA LEU A 195 3.36 10.79 6.35
C LEU A 195 2.51 10.63 7.61
N PHE A 196 2.67 9.52 8.31
CA PHE A 196 1.86 9.16 9.48
C PHE A 196 2.74 8.69 10.65
N PRO A 197 3.69 9.51 11.14
CA PRO A 197 4.59 9.11 12.23
C PRO A 197 3.83 8.77 13.51
N HIS A 198 2.66 9.37 13.77
CA HIS A 198 1.80 9.04 14.90
C HIS A 198 1.38 7.57 14.92
N LEU A 199 1.04 6.97 13.76
CA LEU A 199 0.71 5.54 13.70
C LEU A 199 1.88 4.65 14.14
N GLY A 200 3.10 5.06 13.81
CA GLY A 200 4.30 4.36 14.27
C GLY A 200 4.52 4.49 15.77
N ILE A 201 4.21 5.66 16.34
CA ILE A 201 4.26 5.91 17.80
C ILE A 201 3.21 5.05 18.48
N SER A 202 1.97 5.03 17.99
CA SER A 202 0.90 4.16 18.50
C SER A 202 1.32 2.70 18.54
N LEU A 203 1.94 2.19 17.48
CA LEU A 203 2.44 0.80 17.47
C LEU A 203 3.56 0.60 18.49
N ILE A 204 4.47 1.55 18.64
CA ILE A 204 5.55 1.47 19.65
C ILE A 204 4.95 1.41 21.04
N ASN A 205 3.99 2.27 21.38
CA ASN A 205 3.35 2.29 22.69
C ASN A 205 2.65 0.97 23.00
N VAL A 206 1.86 0.43 22.05
CA VAL A 206 1.21 -0.88 22.19
C VAL A 206 2.24 -1.99 22.44
N LEU A 207 3.34 -2.01 21.68
CA LEU A 207 4.38 -3.04 21.84
C LEU A 207 5.12 -2.92 23.17
N LEU A 208 5.38 -1.69 23.63
CA LEU A 208 6.00 -1.43 24.93
C LEU A 208 5.09 -1.90 26.07
N HIS A 209 3.81 -1.58 26.01
CA HIS A 209 2.81 -2.03 26.98
C HIS A 209 2.75 -3.57 27.06
N LEU A 210 2.87 -4.24 25.91
CA LEU A 210 2.93 -5.70 25.83
C LEU A 210 4.30 -6.28 26.27
N GLY A 211 5.27 -5.46 26.64
CA GLY A 211 6.59 -5.89 27.12
C GLY A 211 7.64 -6.13 26.04
N TYR A 212 7.40 -5.68 24.81
CA TYR A 212 8.39 -5.82 23.73
C TYR A 212 9.33 -4.61 23.64
N GLU A 213 10.63 -4.90 23.58
CA GLU A 213 11.62 -3.90 23.15
C GLU A 213 11.47 -3.65 21.66
N VAL A 214 11.33 -2.39 21.23
CA VAL A 214 11.14 -2.01 19.83
C VAL A 214 12.38 -1.37 19.26
N VAL A 215 12.88 -1.89 18.15
CA VAL A 215 14.07 -1.40 17.45
C VAL A 215 13.71 -0.82 16.10
N LEU A 216 14.07 0.45 15.89
CA LEU A 216 14.06 1.12 14.60
C LEU A 216 15.51 1.16 14.09
N PRO A 217 15.90 0.29 13.14
CA PRO A 217 17.29 0.19 12.74
C PRO A 217 17.73 1.38 11.90
N LYS A 218 19.00 1.77 12.03
CA LYS A 218 19.64 2.69 11.08
C LYS A 218 19.81 2.02 9.73
N GLY A 219 19.62 2.78 8.64
CA GLY A 219 19.89 2.31 7.29
C GLY A 219 18.70 1.67 6.56
N GLU A 220 17.53 1.54 7.23
CA GLU A 220 16.30 1.18 6.54
C GLU A 220 16.03 2.12 5.37
N VAL A 221 15.64 1.56 4.23
CA VAL A 221 15.22 2.29 3.02
C VAL A 221 13.82 1.89 2.60
N CYS A 222 13.28 2.53 1.55
CA CYS A 222 11.97 2.16 1.00
C CYS A 222 11.90 0.66 0.67
N CYS A 223 10.73 0.04 0.85
CA CYS A 223 10.51 -1.38 0.52
C CYS A 223 10.65 -1.71 -0.98
N GLY A 224 10.82 -0.74 -1.85
CA GLY A 224 11.00 -0.94 -3.29
C GLY A 224 9.70 -1.04 -4.10
N ALA A 225 8.53 -1.19 -3.46
CA ALA A 225 7.26 -1.33 -4.16
C ALA A 225 6.96 -0.21 -5.17
N PRO A 226 7.23 1.08 -4.91
CA PRO A 226 7.04 2.13 -5.91
C PRO A 226 7.88 1.92 -7.16
N PHE A 227 9.14 1.52 -7.02
CA PHE A 227 10.01 1.25 -8.19
C PHE A 227 9.50 0.07 -8.99
N ARG A 228 9.14 -1.02 -8.31
CA ARG A 228 8.60 -2.20 -8.96
C ARG A 228 7.28 -1.90 -9.69
N SER A 229 6.43 -1.05 -9.12
CA SER A 229 5.18 -0.62 -9.76
C SER A 229 5.39 0.09 -11.10
N PHE A 230 6.57 0.66 -11.33
CA PHE A 230 6.96 1.26 -12.61
C PHE A 230 7.82 0.34 -13.49
N GLY A 231 8.07 -0.90 -13.06
CA GLY A 231 8.93 -1.83 -13.80
C GLY A 231 10.43 -1.58 -13.61
N PHE A 232 10.83 -0.83 -12.58
CA PHE A 232 12.24 -0.59 -12.25
C PHE A 232 12.75 -1.65 -11.27
N GLU A 233 12.82 -2.89 -11.75
CA GLU A 233 13.12 -4.06 -10.93
C GLU A 233 14.52 -4.01 -10.29
N ASP A 234 15.54 -3.54 -11.05
CA ASP A 234 16.90 -3.42 -10.50
C ASP A 234 16.97 -2.48 -9.29
N ASP A 235 16.22 -1.34 -9.35
CA ASP A 235 16.16 -0.40 -8.25
C ASP A 235 15.42 -1.00 -7.05
N ALA A 236 14.35 -1.74 -7.30
CA ALA A 236 13.64 -2.46 -6.26
C ALA A 236 14.53 -3.53 -5.61
N ALA A 237 15.32 -4.27 -6.41
CA ALA A 237 16.28 -5.26 -5.93
C ALA A 237 17.43 -4.63 -5.11
N GLU A 238 17.95 -3.47 -5.52
CA GLU A 238 18.95 -2.73 -4.74
C GLU A 238 18.43 -2.36 -3.35
N LEU A 239 17.19 -1.83 -3.29
CA LEU A 239 16.55 -1.48 -2.02
C LEU A 239 16.26 -2.71 -1.16
N ALA A 240 15.85 -3.81 -1.79
CA ALA A 240 15.61 -5.08 -1.10
C ALA A 240 16.87 -5.60 -0.43
N ARG A 241 18.02 -5.64 -1.14
CA ARG A 241 19.31 -6.06 -0.58
C ARG A 241 19.71 -5.20 0.61
N LYS A 242 19.58 -3.87 0.52
CA LYS A 242 19.89 -2.96 1.63
C LYS A 242 19.04 -3.24 2.87
N ASN A 243 17.74 -3.46 2.69
CA ASN A 243 16.88 -3.80 3.82
C ASN A 243 17.19 -5.20 4.37
N GLN A 244 17.51 -6.18 3.53
CA GLN A 244 17.94 -7.52 3.97
C GLN A 244 19.23 -7.45 4.79
N ASP A 245 20.20 -6.62 4.39
CA ASP A 245 21.44 -6.41 5.14
C ASP A 245 21.21 -5.74 6.50
N VAL A 246 20.25 -4.80 6.57
CA VAL A 246 19.91 -4.08 7.81
C VAL A 246 19.14 -4.98 8.77
N PHE A 247 18.04 -5.57 8.31
CA PHE A 247 17.14 -6.34 9.16
C PHE A 247 17.61 -7.76 9.42
N GLY A 248 18.36 -8.36 8.50
CA GLY A 248 18.92 -9.71 8.66
C GLY A 248 19.95 -9.85 9.78
N LYS A 249 20.54 -8.73 10.21
CA LYS A 249 21.53 -8.67 11.34
C LYS A 249 20.85 -8.45 12.70
N LEU A 250 19.54 -8.17 12.72
CA LEU A 250 18.84 -7.89 13.96
C LEU A 250 18.41 -9.18 14.63
N ASN A 251 18.72 -9.32 15.90
CA ASN A 251 18.15 -10.38 16.73
C ASN A 251 16.78 -9.91 17.23
N ALA A 252 15.74 -10.10 16.38
CA ALA A 252 14.37 -9.75 16.67
C ALA A 252 13.45 -10.95 16.41
N GLU A 253 12.46 -11.13 17.27
CA GLU A 253 11.44 -12.19 17.16
C GLU A 253 10.61 -12.03 15.88
N ALA A 254 10.24 -10.78 15.57
CA ALA A 254 9.52 -10.44 14.36
C ALA A 254 9.95 -9.08 13.81
N ILE A 255 9.74 -8.90 12.50
CA ILE A 255 9.83 -7.62 11.80
C ILE A 255 8.40 -7.22 11.45
N LEU A 256 7.90 -6.15 12.07
CA LEU A 256 6.54 -5.68 11.86
C LEU A 256 6.49 -4.46 10.94
N SER A 257 5.44 -4.33 10.17
CA SER A 257 5.13 -3.10 9.44
C SER A 257 3.63 -2.82 9.43
N LEU A 258 3.27 -1.54 9.62
CA LEU A 258 1.90 -1.03 9.49
C LEU A 258 1.41 -0.94 8.03
N CYS A 259 2.32 -1.10 7.07
CA CYS A 259 1.99 -0.99 5.66
C CYS A 259 1.89 -2.37 5.01
N PRO A 260 0.68 -2.84 4.62
CA PRO A 260 0.51 -4.13 3.95
C PRO A 260 1.34 -4.28 2.67
N THR A 261 1.55 -3.18 1.94
CA THR A 261 2.41 -3.17 0.74
C THR A 261 3.88 -3.46 1.09
N CYS A 262 4.38 -2.93 2.22
CA CYS A 262 5.73 -3.22 2.69
C CYS A 262 5.85 -4.69 3.11
N VAL A 263 4.88 -5.21 3.87
CA VAL A 263 4.86 -6.63 4.26
C VAL A 263 4.86 -7.54 3.03
N LEU A 264 3.97 -7.27 2.06
CA LEU A 264 3.91 -8.02 0.80
C LEU A 264 5.23 -7.95 0.03
N SER A 265 5.82 -6.75 -0.10
CA SER A 265 7.10 -6.59 -0.78
C SER A 265 8.19 -7.43 -0.13
N ILE A 266 8.31 -7.37 1.17
CA ILE A 266 9.38 -8.09 1.90
C ILE A 266 9.17 -9.60 1.85
N LYS A 267 7.93 -10.07 2.06
CA LYS A 267 7.62 -11.51 2.08
C LYS A 267 7.67 -12.17 0.71
N THR A 268 7.17 -11.48 -0.31
CA THR A 268 6.92 -12.09 -1.64
C THR A 268 7.87 -11.57 -2.71
N HIS A 269 8.12 -10.26 -2.75
CA HIS A 269 8.91 -9.69 -3.84
C HIS A 269 10.42 -9.78 -3.60
N TYR A 270 10.90 -9.63 -2.36
CA TYR A 270 12.34 -9.74 -2.07
C TYR A 270 12.94 -11.07 -2.50
N PRO A 271 12.34 -12.24 -2.16
CA PRO A 271 12.86 -13.52 -2.61
C PRO A 271 12.97 -13.63 -4.13
N ARG A 272 12.00 -13.07 -4.87
CA ARG A 272 12.01 -13.07 -6.34
C ARG A 272 13.07 -12.15 -6.92
N LEU A 273 13.30 -10.99 -6.30
CA LEU A 273 14.24 -9.96 -6.78
C LEU A 273 15.70 -10.28 -6.42
N THR A 274 15.95 -10.95 -5.31
CA THR A 274 17.30 -11.11 -4.76
C THR A 274 17.72 -12.57 -4.53
N GLY A 275 16.78 -13.51 -4.60
CA GLY A 275 16.99 -14.91 -4.23
C GLY A 275 17.07 -15.15 -2.71
N GLN A 276 16.90 -14.12 -1.88
CA GLN A 276 17.03 -14.19 -0.44
C GLN A 276 15.73 -13.85 0.28
N THR A 277 15.44 -14.53 1.37
CA THR A 277 14.25 -14.33 2.21
C THR A 277 14.62 -13.64 3.50
N LEU A 278 13.92 -12.58 3.85
CA LEU A 278 13.95 -12.01 5.20
C LEU A 278 12.90 -12.72 6.05
N ARG A 279 13.35 -13.38 7.12
CA ARG A 279 12.48 -14.21 7.96
C ARG A 279 11.67 -13.38 8.96
N ASN A 280 10.61 -13.99 9.48
CA ASN A 280 9.77 -13.45 10.58
C ASN A 280 9.15 -12.06 10.29
N VAL A 281 8.90 -11.75 9.02
CA VAL A 281 8.16 -10.54 8.64
C VAL A 281 6.67 -10.79 8.82
N MET A 282 6.00 -9.95 9.61
CA MET A 282 4.57 -10.10 9.90
C MET A 282 3.85 -8.76 9.74
N ASP A 283 2.56 -8.84 9.45
CA ASP A 283 1.64 -7.72 9.59
C ASP A 283 1.27 -7.51 11.07
N VAL A 284 0.84 -6.31 11.38
CA VAL A 284 0.51 -5.95 12.76
C VAL A 284 -0.75 -6.64 13.26
N PRO A 285 -1.87 -6.73 12.49
CA PRO A 285 -3.06 -7.42 12.95
C PRO A 285 -2.82 -8.88 13.36
N SER A 286 -2.15 -9.68 12.52
CA SER A 286 -1.86 -11.08 12.86
C SER A 286 -0.92 -11.20 14.06
N PHE A 287 0.06 -10.31 14.18
CA PHE A 287 0.97 -10.32 15.30
C PHE A 287 0.24 -10.03 16.62
N LEU A 288 -0.59 -8.98 16.65
CA LEU A 288 -1.28 -8.56 17.87
C LEU A 288 -2.38 -9.54 18.28
N LEU A 289 -3.17 -10.06 17.35
CA LEU A 289 -4.23 -11.01 17.67
C LEU A 289 -3.72 -12.24 18.43
N ASN A 290 -2.54 -12.73 18.06
CA ASN A 290 -1.92 -13.88 18.73
C ASN A 290 -1.35 -13.57 20.13
N ARG A 291 -1.37 -12.30 20.56
CA ARG A 291 -0.73 -11.86 21.82
C ARG A 291 -1.67 -11.12 22.74
N LEU A 292 -2.80 -10.64 22.23
CA LEU A 292 -3.80 -9.94 23.01
C LEU A 292 -4.83 -10.93 23.58
N GLU A 293 -5.12 -10.79 24.86
CA GLU A 293 -6.21 -11.47 25.52
C GLU A 293 -7.41 -10.53 25.59
N SER A 294 -8.61 -11.00 25.25
CA SER A 294 -9.82 -10.18 25.14
C SER A 294 -10.18 -9.45 26.43
N ASN A 295 -9.85 -10.02 27.59
CA ASN A 295 -10.13 -9.46 28.89
C ASN A 295 -9.16 -8.36 29.34
N ARG A 296 -8.15 -8.07 28.53
CA ARG A 296 -7.15 -7.01 28.80
C ARG A 296 -7.37 -5.74 27.99
N LEU A 297 -8.39 -5.69 27.13
CA LEU A 297 -8.69 -4.51 26.34
C LEU A 297 -9.79 -3.70 27.00
N LEU A 298 -9.56 -2.39 27.12
CA LEU A 298 -10.57 -1.45 27.55
C LEU A 298 -11.54 -1.15 26.40
N PRO A 299 -12.83 -1.02 26.67
CA PRO A 299 -13.81 -0.70 25.65
C PRO A 299 -13.62 0.73 25.14
N ILE A 300 -13.60 0.91 23.83
CA ILE A 300 -13.65 2.22 23.18
C ILE A 300 -15.00 2.88 23.54
N ARG A 301 -15.00 4.15 23.97
CA ARG A 301 -16.21 4.84 24.48
C ARG A 301 -16.72 5.97 23.59
N HIS A 302 -15.86 6.58 22.77
CA HIS A 302 -16.22 7.73 21.94
C HIS A 302 -16.97 7.37 20.65
N ILE A 303 -16.92 6.09 20.23
CA ILE A 303 -17.72 5.49 19.15
C ILE A 303 -18.31 4.17 19.63
N ARG A 304 -19.44 3.74 19.05
CA ARG A 304 -20.13 2.49 19.44
C ARG A 304 -20.03 1.41 18.38
N SER A 305 -19.93 1.84 17.12
CA SER A 305 -19.92 0.93 15.98
C SER A 305 -18.87 1.35 14.95
N ALA A 306 -18.34 0.36 14.25
CA ALA A 306 -17.36 0.58 13.20
C ALA A 306 -17.64 -0.31 11.97
N THR A 307 -17.22 0.15 10.82
CA THR A 307 -17.10 -0.71 9.63
C THR A 307 -15.63 -0.85 9.23
N TYR A 308 -15.25 -2.00 8.71
CA TYR A 308 -13.85 -2.26 8.35
C TYR A 308 -13.64 -2.24 6.84
N HIS A 309 -12.65 -1.47 6.39
CA HIS A 309 -12.15 -1.52 5.02
C HIS A 309 -10.98 -2.49 4.91
N ASP A 310 -11.15 -3.51 4.11
CA ASP A 310 -10.10 -4.49 3.80
C ASP A 310 -9.05 -3.90 2.84
N PRO A 311 -7.82 -3.64 3.27
CA PRO A 311 -6.76 -3.26 2.36
C PRO A 311 -6.45 -4.39 1.38
N CYS A 312 -6.44 -4.11 0.10
CA CYS A 312 -6.32 -5.13 -0.95
C CYS A 312 -5.08 -6.04 -0.79
N HIS A 313 -3.91 -5.49 -0.47
CA HIS A 313 -2.71 -6.30 -0.25
C HIS A 313 -2.80 -7.16 1.02
N LEU A 314 -3.46 -6.67 2.07
CA LEU A 314 -3.68 -7.45 3.28
C LEU A 314 -4.64 -8.60 3.01
N ASN A 315 -5.81 -8.29 2.42
CA ASN A 315 -6.87 -9.24 2.15
C ASN A 315 -6.48 -10.25 1.06
N TYR A 316 -6.17 -9.78 -0.16
CA TYR A 316 -6.00 -10.67 -1.31
C TYR A 316 -4.61 -11.30 -1.38
N SER A 317 -3.55 -10.51 -1.15
CA SER A 317 -2.19 -11.01 -1.35
C SER A 317 -1.60 -11.70 -0.12
N LEU A 318 -1.96 -11.24 1.09
CA LEU A 318 -1.47 -11.82 2.35
C LEU A 318 -2.47 -12.76 3.02
N GLY A 319 -3.74 -12.79 2.56
CA GLY A 319 -4.77 -13.68 3.09
C GLY A 319 -5.28 -13.30 4.49
N ILE A 320 -5.01 -12.07 4.95
CA ILE A 320 -5.33 -11.59 6.30
C ILE A 320 -6.63 -10.80 6.23
N ARG A 321 -7.68 -11.36 6.80
CA ARG A 321 -9.04 -10.83 6.71
C ARG A 321 -9.80 -10.90 8.04
N LYS A 322 -9.60 -11.96 8.80
CA LYS A 322 -10.30 -12.22 10.07
C LYS A 322 -9.68 -11.43 11.20
N GLU A 323 -8.36 -11.36 11.23
CA GLU A 323 -7.57 -10.83 12.33
C GLU A 323 -7.90 -9.37 12.67
N PRO A 324 -8.02 -8.44 11.69
CA PRO A 324 -8.42 -7.07 12.00
C PRO A 324 -9.84 -6.98 12.59
N ARG A 325 -10.77 -7.81 12.11
CA ARG A 325 -12.15 -7.82 12.57
C ARG A 325 -12.28 -8.33 14.00
N GLU A 326 -11.52 -9.36 14.34
CA GLU A 326 -11.46 -9.89 15.69
C GLU A 326 -10.87 -8.87 16.66
N LEU A 327 -9.79 -8.20 16.28
CA LEU A 327 -9.21 -7.12 17.08
C LEU A 327 -10.20 -5.98 17.31
N ILE A 328 -10.99 -5.59 16.31
CA ILE A 328 -12.03 -4.57 16.47
C ILE A 328 -13.11 -5.04 17.48
N ARG A 329 -13.58 -6.27 17.37
CA ARG A 329 -14.57 -6.81 18.31
C ARG A 329 -14.04 -6.87 19.75
N MET A 330 -12.76 -7.19 19.92
CA MET A 330 -12.12 -7.21 21.24
C MET A 330 -12.12 -5.84 21.94
N THR A 331 -12.19 -4.73 21.18
CA THR A 331 -12.32 -3.36 21.75
C THR A 331 -13.75 -3.01 22.16
N GLY A 332 -14.70 -3.94 22.10
CA GLY A 332 -16.09 -3.72 22.45
C GLY A 332 -16.93 -3.02 21.37
N LEU A 333 -16.38 -2.70 20.22
CA LEU A 333 -17.11 -2.06 19.14
C LEU A 333 -18.02 -3.05 18.39
N GLU A 334 -19.24 -2.60 18.06
CA GLU A 334 -20.12 -3.29 17.14
C GLU A 334 -19.54 -3.19 15.71
N LEU A 335 -19.19 -4.33 15.12
CA LEU A 335 -18.68 -4.36 13.75
C LEU A 335 -19.84 -4.53 12.75
N ARG A 336 -20.05 -3.51 11.90
CA ARG A 336 -21.05 -3.49 10.83
C ARG A 336 -20.35 -3.67 9.50
N ASP A 337 -20.37 -4.88 8.95
CA ASP A 337 -19.74 -5.16 7.68
C ASP A 337 -20.46 -4.46 6.52
N ALA A 338 -19.70 -3.82 5.64
CA ALA A 338 -20.21 -3.20 4.43
C ALA A 338 -20.49 -4.26 3.35
N GLU A 339 -21.49 -4.02 2.52
CA GLU A 339 -21.78 -4.89 1.39
C GLU A 339 -20.66 -4.88 0.35
N GLY A 340 -20.35 -6.06 -0.16
CA GLY A 340 -19.40 -6.27 -1.24
C GLY A 340 -17.94 -5.98 -0.88
N GLU A 341 -17.06 -6.56 -1.65
CA GLU A 341 -15.62 -6.28 -1.59
C GLU A 341 -15.27 -5.14 -2.56
N GLY A 342 -14.21 -4.37 -2.28
CA GLY A 342 -13.83 -3.30 -3.18
C GLY A 342 -12.56 -2.56 -2.79
N CYS A 343 -11.92 -1.99 -3.80
CA CYS A 343 -10.73 -1.18 -3.64
C CYS A 343 -11.10 0.26 -3.24
N CYS A 344 -10.30 0.90 -2.38
CA CYS A 344 -10.44 2.33 -2.08
C CYS A 344 -10.04 3.25 -3.24
N GLY A 345 -9.44 2.71 -4.31
CA GLY A 345 -8.98 3.48 -5.46
C GLY A 345 -7.60 4.12 -5.31
N PHE A 346 -6.91 3.97 -4.17
CA PHE A 346 -5.60 4.62 -3.97
C PHE A 346 -4.52 4.08 -4.93
N GLY A 347 -4.16 2.79 -4.82
CA GLY A 347 -3.13 2.17 -5.67
C GLY A 347 -1.80 2.92 -5.74
N GLY A 348 -1.46 3.73 -4.72
CA GLY A 348 -0.29 4.59 -4.73
C GLY A 348 -0.30 5.59 -5.88
N LEU A 349 0.67 5.49 -6.79
CA LEU A 349 0.77 6.38 -7.95
C LEU A 349 -0.34 6.17 -9.00
N PHE A 350 -1.11 5.07 -8.92
CA PHE A 350 -2.29 4.86 -9.77
C PHE A 350 -3.31 5.99 -9.60
N SER A 351 -3.60 6.41 -8.37
CA SER A 351 -4.55 7.48 -8.08
C SER A 351 -4.16 8.84 -8.71
N LEU A 352 -2.89 9.02 -9.05
CA LEU A 352 -2.38 10.21 -9.71
C LEU A 352 -2.55 10.15 -11.22
N HIS A 353 -2.34 8.97 -11.80
CA HIS A 353 -2.36 8.76 -13.24
C HIS A 353 -3.77 8.47 -13.76
N HIS A 354 -4.50 7.57 -13.10
CA HIS A 354 -5.88 7.19 -13.44
C HIS A 354 -6.90 7.80 -12.48
N ARG A 355 -6.84 9.14 -12.35
CA ARG A 355 -7.59 9.88 -11.35
C ARG A 355 -9.10 9.66 -11.42
N GLY A 356 -9.69 9.66 -12.62
CA GLY A 356 -11.13 9.43 -12.81
C GLY A 356 -11.56 8.07 -12.23
N ILE A 357 -10.86 7.00 -12.58
CA ILE A 357 -11.13 5.66 -12.06
C ILE A 357 -10.93 5.62 -10.55
N SER A 358 -9.84 6.22 -10.05
CA SER A 358 -9.55 6.29 -8.62
C SER A 358 -10.66 6.99 -7.82
N GLN A 359 -11.19 8.10 -8.33
CA GLN A 359 -12.28 8.83 -7.68
C GLN A 359 -13.59 8.07 -7.71
N ASN A 360 -13.94 7.45 -8.82
CA ASN A 360 -15.16 6.64 -8.92
C ASN A 360 -15.13 5.46 -7.93
N LEU A 361 -13.98 4.77 -7.84
CA LEU A 361 -13.79 3.70 -6.86
C LEU A 361 -13.93 4.22 -5.43
N LEU A 362 -13.34 5.39 -5.14
CA LEU A 362 -13.45 6.03 -3.83
C LEU A 362 -14.91 6.35 -3.48
N HIS A 363 -15.64 7.02 -4.35
CA HIS A 363 -17.03 7.42 -4.12
C HIS A 363 -17.91 6.19 -3.90
N ARG A 364 -17.82 5.19 -4.78
CA ARG A 364 -18.57 3.94 -4.64
C ARG A 364 -18.29 3.26 -3.30
N ARG A 365 -17.03 3.24 -2.88
CA ARG A 365 -16.65 2.60 -1.61
C ARG A 365 -17.07 3.41 -0.40
N ALA A 366 -16.96 4.74 -0.46
CA ALA A 366 -17.45 5.63 0.59
C ALA A 366 -18.95 5.46 0.81
N ASP A 367 -19.74 5.42 -0.27
CA ASP A 367 -21.19 5.21 -0.19
C ASP A 367 -21.57 3.88 0.47
N THR A 368 -20.81 2.80 0.24
CA THR A 368 -21.07 1.53 0.93
C THR A 368 -20.83 1.63 2.43
N TYR A 369 -19.81 2.37 2.87
CA TYR A 369 -19.54 2.57 4.30
C TYR A 369 -20.57 3.49 4.96
N VAL A 370 -20.99 4.55 4.27
CA VAL A 370 -22.05 5.44 4.77
C VAL A 370 -23.34 4.64 5.02
N ARG A 371 -23.72 3.74 4.13
CA ARG A 371 -24.91 2.88 4.26
C ARG A 371 -24.89 1.91 5.44
N THR A 372 -23.70 1.56 5.98
CA THR A 372 -23.64 0.72 7.19
C THR A 372 -24.21 1.38 8.45
N GLY A 373 -24.30 2.72 8.44
CA GLY A 373 -24.67 3.50 9.63
C GLY A 373 -23.67 3.38 10.79
N ALA A 374 -22.44 2.88 10.53
CA ALA A 374 -21.40 2.80 11.55
C ALA A 374 -20.85 4.19 11.89
N ASP A 375 -20.43 4.40 13.15
CA ASP A 375 -19.91 5.67 13.63
C ASP A 375 -18.54 6.02 13.03
N ALA A 376 -17.75 4.99 12.67
CA ALA A 376 -16.42 5.16 12.12
C ALA A 376 -16.08 4.12 11.03
N VAL A 377 -15.12 4.44 10.17
CA VAL A 377 -14.48 3.49 9.25
C VAL A 377 -13.07 3.18 9.75
N ILE A 378 -12.73 1.90 9.83
CA ILE A 378 -11.42 1.43 10.29
C ILE A 378 -10.70 0.75 9.12
N THR A 379 -9.39 0.92 9.03
CA THR A 379 -8.55 0.20 8.07
C THR A 379 -7.16 -0.09 8.65
N SER A 380 -6.48 -1.08 8.13
CA SER A 380 -5.10 -1.43 8.51
C SER A 380 -4.07 -1.00 7.45
N CYS A 381 -4.35 0.09 6.73
CA CYS A 381 -3.45 0.63 5.70
C CYS A 381 -3.50 2.15 5.66
N ALA A 382 -2.38 2.81 5.92
CA ALA A 382 -2.28 4.27 5.89
C ALA A 382 -2.67 4.89 4.53
N GLY A 383 -2.38 4.20 3.41
CA GLY A 383 -2.82 4.65 2.08
C GLY A 383 -4.33 4.58 1.89
N CYS A 384 -4.98 3.51 2.37
CA CYS A 384 -6.44 3.42 2.36
C CYS A 384 -7.07 4.44 3.29
N MET A 385 -6.52 4.64 4.49
CA MET A 385 -6.96 5.67 5.43
C MET A 385 -6.95 7.06 4.77
N LEU A 386 -5.84 7.43 4.13
CA LEU A 386 -5.71 8.68 3.40
C LEU A 386 -6.79 8.86 2.32
N GLN A 387 -6.98 7.84 1.49
CA GLN A 387 -7.94 7.86 0.39
C GLN A 387 -9.38 7.95 0.89
N LEU A 388 -9.75 7.11 1.87
CA LEU A 388 -11.10 7.07 2.43
C LEU A 388 -11.44 8.36 3.18
N SER A 389 -10.52 8.93 3.94
CA SER A 389 -10.71 10.23 4.62
C SER A 389 -10.96 11.38 3.64
N ALA A 390 -10.51 11.24 2.40
CA ALA A 390 -10.80 12.20 1.36
C ALA A 390 -12.23 12.09 0.81
N GLY A 391 -12.79 10.88 0.76
CA GLY A 391 -14.15 10.63 0.25
C GLY A 391 -15.24 10.68 1.33
N ILE A 392 -14.92 10.28 2.57
CA ILE A 392 -15.86 10.22 3.70
C ILE A 392 -15.64 11.46 4.57
N LYS A 393 -16.69 12.30 4.74
CA LYS A 393 -16.60 13.56 5.48
C LYS A 393 -17.52 13.63 6.70
N ASP A 394 -18.49 12.74 6.80
CA ASP A 394 -19.52 12.69 7.83
C ASP A 394 -19.11 11.87 9.07
N ARG A 395 -18.03 11.11 8.98
CA ARG A 395 -17.51 10.28 10.06
C ARG A 395 -16.00 10.10 9.97
N PRO A 396 -15.31 9.78 11.09
CA PRO A 396 -13.86 9.58 11.10
C PRO A 396 -13.45 8.28 10.40
N VAL A 397 -12.23 8.31 9.85
CA VAL A 397 -11.55 7.14 9.30
C VAL A 397 -10.28 6.92 10.12
N PHE A 398 -10.21 5.84 10.87
CA PHE A 398 -9.09 5.50 11.75
C PHE A 398 -8.21 4.38 11.17
N HIS A 399 -6.95 4.40 11.52
CA HIS A 399 -6.11 3.22 11.39
C HIS A 399 -6.36 2.30 12.60
N LEU A 400 -6.41 0.98 12.38
CA LEU A 400 -6.68 0.02 13.45
C LEU A 400 -5.77 0.20 14.67
N ILE A 401 -4.50 0.57 14.46
CA ILE A 401 -3.53 0.73 15.54
C ILE A 401 -3.87 1.87 16.51
N GLU A 402 -4.56 2.93 16.04
CA GLU A 402 -4.98 4.04 16.89
C GLU A 402 -6.02 3.56 17.92
N LEU A 403 -6.97 2.74 17.48
CA LEU A 403 -7.97 2.16 18.37
C LEU A 403 -7.37 1.14 19.36
N LEU A 404 -6.39 0.36 18.88
CA LEU A 404 -5.71 -0.60 19.75
C LEU A 404 -4.83 0.10 20.80
N GLU A 405 -4.19 1.23 20.44
CA GLU A 405 -3.45 2.04 21.41
C GLU A 405 -4.39 2.54 22.51
N GLU A 406 -5.54 3.14 22.14
CA GLU A 406 -6.55 3.59 23.10
C GLU A 406 -7.03 2.44 24.00
N ALA A 407 -7.39 1.30 23.40
CA ALA A 407 -7.90 0.16 24.15
C ALA A 407 -6.89 -0.55 25.06
N ILE A 408 -5.58 -0.35 24.83
CA ILE A 408 -4.51 -1.03 25.57
C ILE A 408 -3.81 -0.10 26.55
N CYS A 409 -3.58 1.16 26.16
CA CYS A 409 -2.71 2.09 26.89
C CYS A 409 -3.49 3.12 27.73
N ASP A 410 -4.78 3.34 27.50
CA ASP A 410 -5.62 4.21 28.33
C ASP A 410 -6.02 3.53 29.64
N GLU A 411 -5.07 3.36 30.56
CA GLU A 411 -5.37 3.21 31.96
C GLU A 411 -5.83 4.59 32.47
N GLY A 412 -7.17 4.80 32.50
CA GLY A 412 -7.86 6.04 32.78
C GLY A 412 -7.11 7.09 33.61
N THR A 413 -6.84 8.23 32.98
CA THR A 413 -6.65 9.50 33.66
C THR A 413 -8.00 10.03 34.16
#